data_41035c502fa7d5674a3598de9cb1893e
#
_entry.id   41035c502fa7d5674a3598de9cb1893e
#
_cell.length_a   1.000
_cell.length_b   1.000
_cell.length_c   1.000
_cell.angle_alpha   90.00
_cell.angle_beta   90.00
_cell.angle_gamma   90.00
#
_symmetry.space_group_name_H-M   'P 1'
#
loop_
_entity.id
_entity.type
_entity.pdbx_description
1 polymer ?
#
loop_
_entity_poly.entity_id
_entity_poly.type
_entity_poly.pdbx_seq_one_letter_code
_entity_poly.pdbx_strand_id
1 'polypeptide(L)'
;MSAIATHAIRRFWLPVAAALAIHAALGITAAGRLTPTHDEYWHLPVGLLNLKQGRFDFDNLNPPLCRMTAALPLAFSSAQTGPTDVNRDAMGWGDNFLAANSAHYCAWFLVGRSVIVLISVLGGLATAIWARELFGDATGCLA
;
A
#
# COMPACT_ATOMS: atom_id res chain seq x y z
N MET A 1 -20.22 -23.33 -22.79
CA MET A 1 -18.98 -22.59 -23.15
C MET A 1 -18.10 -23.54 -23.93
N SER A 2 -17.66 -23.19 -25.15
CA SER A 2 -16.87 -24.09 -25.99
C SER A 2 -15.45 -24.23 -25.45
N ALA A 3 -14.78 -25.36 -25.69
CA ALA A 3 -13.39 -25.61 -25.30
C ALA A 3 -12.41 -24.53 -25.81
N ILE A 4 -12.71 -23.89 -26.94
CA ILE A 4 -11.95 -22.81 -27.57
C ILE A 4 -11.98 -21.54 -26.67
N ALA A 5 -13.16 -21.16 -26.12
CA ALA A 5 -13.29 -20.00 -25.24
C ALA A 5 -12.53 -20.21 -23.91
N THR A 6 -12.57 -21.42 -23.38
CA THR A 6 -11.84 -21.77 -22.15
C THR A 6 -10.33 -21.71 -22.36
N HIS A 7 -9.83 -22.10 -23.53
CA HIS A 7 -8.41 -22.07 -23.86
C HIS A 7 -7.88 -20.63 -24.06
N ALA A 8 -8.65 -19.75 -24.71
CA ALA A 8 -8.31 -18.33 -24.88
C ALA A 8 -8.28 -17.59 -23.55
N ILE A 9 -9.26 -17.84 -22.66
CA ILE A 9 -9.31 -17.25 -21.32
C ILE A 9 -8.04 -17.65 -20.52
N ARG A 10 -7.63 -18.92 -20.54
CA ARG A 10 -6.46 -19.40 -19.82
C ARG A 10 -5.15 -18.80 -20.34
N ARG A 11 -5.02 -18.53 -21.64
CA ARG A 11 -3.81 -17.96 -22.24
C ARG A 11 -3.52 -16.53 -21.76
N PHE A 12 -4.54 -15.74 -21.45
CA PHE A 12 -4.38 -14.39 -20.92
C PHE A 12 -4.20 -14.39 -19.39
N TRP A 13 -5.14 -15.01 -18.67
CA TRP A 13 -5.19 -14.87 -17.21
C TRP A 13 -4.05 -15.56 -16.47
N LEU A 14 -3.53 -16.66 -16.99
CA LEU A 14 -2.47 -17.40 -16.31
C LEU A 14 -1.15 -16.60 -16.22
N PRO A 15 -0.62 -16.05 -17.32
CA PRO A 15 0.61 -15.22 -17.23
C PRO A 15 0.39 -13.94 -16.42
N VAL A 16 -0.74 -13.25 -16.56
CA VAL A 16 -1.07 -12.06 -15.76
C VAL A 16 -1.13 -12.40 -14.28
N ALA A 17 -1.85 -13.44 -13.90
CA ALA A 17 -1.93 -13.88 -12.50
C ALA A 17 -0.56 -14.28 -11.94
N ALA A 18 0.27 -14.97 -12.73
CA ALA A 18 1.61 -15.34 -12.33
C ALA A 18 2.51 -14.09 -12.12
N ALA A 19 2.48 -13.13 -13.04
CA ALA A 19 3.23 -11.90 -12.93
C ALA A 19 2.81 -11.08 -11.69
N LEU A 20 1.49 -10.92 -11.47
CA LEU A 20 0.96 -10.21 -10.31
C LEU A 20 1.25 -10.94 -8.99
N ALA A 21 1.23 -12.28 -8.98
CA ALA A 21 1.62 -13.06 -7.80
C ALA A 21 3.11 -12.91 -7.46
N ILE A 22 3.99 -12.92 -8.48
CA ILE A 22 5.42 -12.66 -8.31
C ILE A 22 5.63 -11.22 -7.79
N HIS A 23 4.96 -10.23 -8.38
CA HIS A 23 5.02 -8.84 -7.94
C HIS A 23 4.60 -8.70 -6.47
N ALA A 24 3.47 -9.28 -6.10
CA ALA A 24 2.99 -9.28 -4.71
C ALA A 24 4.00 -9.95 -3.76
N ALA A 25 4.53 -11.13 -4.13
CA ALA A 25 5.49 -11.85 -3.30
C ALA A 25 6.79 -11.06 -3.09
N LEU A 26 7.32 -10.43 -4.15
CA LEU A 26 8.50 -9.57 -4.07
C LEU A 26 8.21 -8.33 -3.22
N GLY A 27 7.07 -7.68 -3.43
CA GLY A 27 6.65 -6.49 -2.68
C GLY A 27 6.51 -6.76 -1.18
N ILE A 28 5.83 -7.83 -0.80
CA ILE A 28 5.66 -8.23 0.60
C ILE A 28 7.00 -8.65 1.23
N THR A 29 7.83 -9.38 0.47
CA THR A 29 9.17 -9.78 0.96
C THR A 29 10.04 -8.55 1.21
N ALA A 30 10.06 -7.60 0.31
CA ALA A 30 10.79 -6.33 0.48
C ALA A 30 10.23 -5.53 1.66
N ALA A 31 8.90 -5.42 1.76
CA ALA A 31 8.22 -4.74 2.86
C ALA A 31 8.62 -5.27 4.24
N GLY A 32 8.79 -6.59 4.36
CA GLY A 32 9.16 -7.23 5.62
C GLY A 32 10.66 -7.17 5.97
N ARG A 33 11.52 -6.87 4.98
CA ARG A 33 12.99 -6.86 5.16
C ARG A 33 13.58 -5.46 5.29
N LEU A 34 12.89 -4.44 4.80
CA LEU A 34 13.37 -3.05 4.82
C LEU A 34 12.91 -2.33 6.08
N THR A 35 13.80 -1.57 6.68
CA THR A 35 13.43 -0.60 7.71
C THR A 35 12.54 0.49 7.11
N PRO A 36 11.71 1.19 7.91
CA PRO A 36 10.97 2.36 7.42
C PRO A 36 11.91 3.38 6.78
N THR A 37 11.53 3.87 5.62
CA THR A 37 12.28 4.93 4.92
C THR A 37 11.97 6.29 5.57
N HIS A 38 12.77 7.31 5.20
CA HIS A 38 12.60 8.67 5.72
C HIS A 38 11.16 9.17 5.58
N ASP A 39 10.58 9.02 4.39
CA ASP A 39 9.23 9.52 4.13
C ASP A 39 8.14 8.68 4.81
N GLU A 40 8.30 7.36 4.85
CA GLU A 40 7.35 6.48 5.53
C GLU A 40 7.28 6.76 7.03
N TYR A 41 8.41 7.15 7.63
CA TYR A 41 8.58 7.37 9.07
C TYR A 41 7.50 8.30 9.65
N TRP A 42 7.06 9.28 8.88
CA TRP A 42 6.01 10.23 9.29
C TRP A 42 4.72 10.11 8.47
N HIS A 43 4.77 9.66 7.21
CA HIS A 43 3.55 9.53 6.40
C HIS A 43 2.55 8.54 6.98
N LEU A 44 2.97 7.37 7.43
CA LEU A 44 2.06 6.38 8.02
C LEU A 44 1.43 6.89 9.33
N PRO A 45 2.19 7.45 10.30
CA PRO A 45 1.62 8.08 11.49
C PRO A 45 0.65 9.23 11.20
N VAL A 46 1.01 10.13 10.27
CA VAL A 46 0.12 11.23 9.88
C VAL A 46 -1.14 10.72 9.19
N GLY A 47 -1.04 9.67 8.37
CA GLY A 47 -2.20 8.99 7.80
C GLY A 47 -3.15 8.45 8.86
N LEU A 48 -2.61 7.83 9.91
CA LEU A 48 -3.39 7.35 11.05
C LEU A 48 -4.06 8.50 11.82
N LEU A 49 -3.35 9.62 12.00
CA LEU A 49 -3.87 10.83 12.63
C LEU A 49 -5.05 11.42 11.82
N ASN A 50 -4.88 11.53 10.49
CA ASN A 50 -5.96 12.00 9.61
C ASN A 50 -7.22 11.14 9.78
N LEU A 51 -7.07 9.80 9.89
CA LEU A 51 -8.18 8.87 10.02
C LEU A 51 -8.83 8.89 11.41
N LYS A 52 -8.02 8.87 12.47
CA LYS A 52 -8.53 8.75 13.85
C LYS A 52 -9.03 10.06 14.43
N GLN A 53 -8.44 11.19 14.04
CA GLN A 53 -8.71 12.50 14.66
C GLN A 53 -9.24 13.55 13.67
N GLY A 54 -9.31 13.25 12.36
CA GLY A 54 -9.75 14.20 11.35
C GLY A 54 -8.81 15.41 11.20
N ARG A 55 -7.56 15.28 11.62
CA ARG A 55 -6.58 16.38 11.60
C ARG A 55 -5.73 16.32 10.34
N PHE A 56 -5.62 17.45 9.64
CA PHE A 56 -4.88 17.61 8.37
C PHE A 56 -3.84 18.73 8.43
N ASP A 57 -3.55 19.24 9.61
CA ASP A 57 -2.68 20.40 9.84
C ASP A 57 -1.18 20.06 9.96
N PHE A 58 -0.82 18.76 9.94
CA PHE A 58 0.58 18.32 10.10
C PHE A 58 1.37 18.19 8.80
N ASP A 59 0.71 18.01 7.68
CA ASP A 59 1.34 17.93 6.36
C ASP A 59 0.39 18.49 5.31
N ASN A 60 0.65 19.71 4.90
CA ASN A 60 -0.11 20.42 3.88
C ASN A 60 0.51 20.29 2.47
N LEU A 61 1.69 19.66 2.36
CA LEU A 61 2.44 19.58 1.09
C LEU A 61 2.06 18.34 0.29
N ASN A 62 1.71 17.25 0.98
CA ASN A 62 1.44 15.96 0.34
C ASN A 62 -0.05 15.60 0.40
N PRO A 63 -0.64 15.14 -0.73
CA PRO A 63 -2.03 14.69 -0.75
C PRO A 63 -2.27 13.56 0.27
N PRO A 64 -3.30 13.65 1.12
CA PRO A 64 -3.48 12.72 2.23
C PRO A 64 -3.95 11.33 1.82
N LEU A 65 -4.48 11.14 0.61
CA LEU A 65 -5.14 9.91 0.19
C LEU A 65 -4.25 8.67 0.32
N CYS A 66 -3.02 8.72 -0.19
CA CYS A 66 -2.11 7.56 -0.16
C CYS A 66 -1.76 7.15 1.27
N ARG A 67 -1.40 8.12 2.12
CA ARG A 67 -1.04 7.84 3.52
C ARG A 67 -2.23 7.37 4.35
N MET A 68 -3.42 7.94 4.13
CA MET A 68 -4.66 7.47 4.77
C MET A 68 -5.01 6.06 4.34
N THR A 69 -4.86 5.74 3.06
CA THR A 69 -5.13 4.39 2.55
C THR A 69 -4.15 3.38 3.14
N ALA A 70 -2.86 3.69 3.21
CA ALA A 70 -1.86 2.84 3.86
C ALA A 70 -2.17 2.63 5.35
N ALA A 71 -2.63 3.67 6.05
CA ALA A 71 -2.96 3.65 7.47
C ALA A 71 -4.35 3.08 7.80
N LEU A 72 -5.18 2.80 6.79
CA LEU A 72 -6.57 2.38 7.01
C LEU A 72 -6.72 1.16 7.93
N PRO A 73 -5.96 0.07 7.77
CA PRO A 73 -6.05 -1.07 8.69
C PRO A 73 -5.63 -0.71 10.13
N LEU A 74 -4.67 0.23 10.27
CA LEU A 74 -4.20 0.68 11.57
C LEU A 74 -5.28 1.45 12.32
N ALA A 75 -6.18 2.14 11.63
CA ALA A 75 -7.27 2.89 12.23
C ALA A 75 -8.24 1.98 13.02
N PHE A 76 -8.36 0.72 12.61
CA PHE A 76 -9.20 -0.31 13.27
C PHE A 76 -8.41 -1.23 14.20
N SER A 77 -7.15 -0.91 14.46
CA SER A 77 -6.25 -1.70 15.31
C SER A 77 -5.94 -0.99 16.64
N SER A 78 -5.05 -1.59 17.43
CA SER A 78 -4.49 -1.00 18.65
C SER A 78 -3.39 0.04 18.40
N ALA A 79 -3.05 0.36 17.15
CA ALA A 79 -2.05 1.37 16.83
C ALA A 79 -2.43 2.75 17.38
N GLN A 80 -1.48 3.40 18.04
CA GLN A 80 -1.66 4.70 18.72
C GLN A 80 -1.10 5.82 17.83
N THR A 81 -1.74 6.98 17.82
CA THR A 81 -1.20 8.16 17.11
C THR A 81 -0.01 8.79 17.82
N GLY A 82 0.16 8.52 19.11
CA GLY A 82 1.07 9.28 19.97
C GLY A 82 0.50 10.65 20.39
N PRO A 83 1.22 11.40 21.23
CA PRO A 83 0.80 12.72 21.68
C PRO A 83 0.78 13.74 20.53
N THR A 84 -0.22 14.62 20.51
CA THR A 84 -0.46 15.59 19.42
C THR A 84 -0.08 17.02 19.76
N ASP A 85 0.38 17.25 20.98
CA ASP A 85 0.74 18.55 21.56
C ASP A 85 2.26 18.81 21.58
N VAL A 86 3.06 17.76 21.38
CA VAL A 86 4.52 17.82 21.38
C VAL A 86 5.06 17.40 20.00
N ASN A 87 6.24 17.92 19.64
CA ASN A 87 6.95 17.56 18.39
C ASN A 87 6.05 17.60 17.15
N ARG A 88 5.62 18.80 16.76
CA ARG A 88 4.63 19.00 15.67
C ARG A 88 5.21 18.99 14.28
N ASP A 89 6.51 18.86 14.11
CA ASP A 89 7.12 18.67 12.81
C ASP A 89 7.00 17.20 12.33
N ALA A 90 7.29 16.97 11.07
CA ALA A 90 7.15 15.67 10.45
C ALA A 90 7.97 14.58 11.15
N MET A 91 9.21 14.89 11.53
CA MET A 91 10.12 13.93 12.19
C MET A 91 9.65 13.63 13.61
N GLY A 92 9.34 14.67 14.40
CA GLY A 92 8.83 14.50 15.75
C GLY A 92 7.53 13.70 15.80
N TRP A 93 6.73 13.76 14.74
CA TRP A 93 5.54 12.94 14.65
C TRP A 93 5.86 11.44 14.47
N GLY A 94 6.88 11.12 13.67
CA GLY A 94 7.44 9.76 13.59
C GLY A 94 7.96 9.25 14.93
N ASP A 95 8.69 10.09 15.67
CA ASP A 95 9.21 9.78 17.02
C ASP A 95 8.08 9.50 18.01
N ASN A 96 7.03 10.32 18.02
CA ASN A 96 5.86 10.13 18.87
C ASN A 96 5.14 8.80 18.56
N PHE A 97 5.01 8.45 17.28
CA PHE A 97 4.43 7.18 16.86
C PHE A 97 5.31 6.00 17.27
N LEU A 98 6.62 6.08 17.08
CA LEU A 98 7.58 5.06 17.51
C LEU A 98 7.51 4.83 19.02
N ALA A 99 7.51 5.88 19.82
CA ALA A 99 7.42 5.79 21.26
C ALA A 99 6.11 5.13 21.73
N ALA A 100 4.99 5.48 21.10
CA ALA A 100 3.67 4.94 21.44
C ALA A 100 3.44 3.51 20.96
N ASN A 101 4.22 3.02 19.96
CA ASN A 101 4.00 1.73 19.31
C ASN A 101 5.26 0.84 19.29
N SER A 102 6.25 1.06 20.15
CA SER A 102 7.56 0.43 20.09
C SER A 102 7.51 -1.11 19.95
N ALA A 103 6.60 -1.78 20.64
CA ALA A 103 6.44 -3.24 20.59
C ALA A 103 5.97 -3.78 19.23
N HIS A 104 5.28 -2.99 18.42
CA HIS A 104 4.67 -3.39 17.16
C HIS A 104 5.05 -2.49 15.98
N TYR A 105 6.02 -1.61 16.17
CA TYR A 105 6.39 -0.57 15.21
C TYR A 105 6.61 -1.11 13.80
N CYS A 106 7.52 -2.08 13.64
CA CYS A 106 7.80 -2.69 12.33
C CYS A 106 6.58 -3.41 11.73
N ALA A 107 5.74 -4.01 12.58
CA ALA A 107 4.55 -4.70 12.13
C ALA A 107 3.53 -3.71 11.53
N TRP A 108 3.37 -2.52 12.11
CA TRP A 108 2.49 -1.49 11.56
C TRP A 108 2.96 -0.99 10.19
N PHE A 109 4.27 -0.83 9.99
CA PHE A 109 4.80 -0.48 8.67
C PHE A 109 4.62 -1.59 7.66
N LEU A 110 4.80 -2.86 8.06
CA LEU A 110 4.51 -4.00 7.18
C LEU A 110 3.04 -4.02 6.76
N VAL A 111 2.11 -3.77 7.67
CA VAL A 111 0.68 -3.69 7.36
C VAL A 111 0.40 -2.56 6.37
N GLY A 112 0.91 -1.34 6.61
CA GLY A 112 0.72 -0.20 5.70
C GLY A 112 1.28 -0.47 4.30
N ARG A 113 2.49 -1.00 4.21
CA ARG A 113 3.13 -1.40 2.94
C ARG A 113 2.34 -2.48 2.20
N SER A 114 1.77 -3.44 2.93
CA SER A 114 0.95 -4.49 2.33
C SER A 114 -0.29 -3.94 1.63
N VAL A 115 -0.89 -2.88 2.16
CA VAL A 115 -1.98 -2.15 1.49
C VAL A 115 -1.50 -1.52 0.18
N ILE A 116 -0.33 -0.88 0.19
CA ILE A 116 0.24 -0.28 -1.02
C ILE A 116 0.58 -1.35 -2.07
N VAL A 117 1.13 -2.49 -1.65
CA VAL A 117 1.36 -3.64 -2.55
C VAL A 117 0.04 -4.13 -3.16
N LEU A 118 -1.03 -4.24 -2.38
CA LEU A 118 -2.35 -4.62 -2.90
C LEU A 118 -2.85 -3.61 -3.95
N ILE A 119 -2.71 -2.31 -3.69
CA ILE A 119 -3.09 -1.27 -4.66
C ILE A 119 -2.27 -1.39 -5.94
N SER A 120 -0.96 -1.65 -5.84
CA SER A 120 -0.10 -1.82 -7.02
C SER A 120 -0.48 -3.06 -7.83
N VAL A 121 -0.87 -4.16 -7.19
CA VAL A 121 -1.42 -5.37 -7.85
C VAL A 121 -2.71 -5.04 -8.59
N LEU A 122 -3.63 -4.31 -7.95
CA LEU A 122 -4.89 -3.88 -8.59
C LEU A 122 -4.62 -2.94 -9.77
N GLY A 123 -3.66 -2.04 -9.64
CA GLY A 123 -3.20 -1.16 -10.72
C GLY A 123 -2.63 -1.96 -11.89
N GLY A 124 -1.75 -2.92 -11.64
CA GLY A 124 -1.21 -3.82 -12.66
C GLY A 124 -2.30 -4.64 -13.36
N LEU A 125 -3.25 -5.17 -12.59
CA LEU A 125 -4.41 -5.88 -13.15
C LEU A 125 -5.25 -4.98 -14.07
N ALA A 126 -5.56 -3.75 -13.63
CA ALA A 126 -6.31 -2.79 -14.44
C ALA A 126 -5.57 -2.44 -15.73
N THR A 127 -4.24 -2.24 -15.65
CA THR A 127 -3.38 -1.97 -16.82
C THR A 127 -3.41 -3.13 -17.81
N ALA A 128 -3.26 -4.37 -17.33
CA ALA A 128 -3.30 -5.56 -18.18
C ALA A 128 -4.66 -5.73 -18.88
N ILE A 129 -5.77 -5.51 -18.17
CA ILE A 129 -7.12 -5.56 -18.77
C ILE A 129 -7.27 -4.46 -19.80
N TRP A 130 -6.89 -3.24 -19.51
CA TRP A 130 -7.01 -2.12 -20.42
C TRP A 130 -6.14 -2.29 -21.67
N ALA A 131 -4.90 -2.72 -21.52
CA ALA A 131 -4.03 -3.03 -22.65
C ALA A 131 -4.57 -4.16 -23.52
N ARG A 132 -5.18 -5.18 -22.90
CA ARG A 132 -5.88 -6.26 -23.60
C ARG A 132 -7.05 -5.76 -24.45
N GLU A 133 -7.88 -4.89 -23.89
CA GLU A 133 -9.05 -4.33 -24.58
C GLU A 133 -8.66 -3.49 -25.80
N LEU A 134 -7.55 -2.73 -25.69
CA LEU A 134 -7.09 -1.85 -26.75
C LEU A 134 -6.27 -2.58 -27.83
N PHE A 135 -5.46 -3.58 -27.46
CA PHE A 135 -4.40 -4.12 -28.31
C PHE A 135 -4.37 -5.66 -28.36
N GLY A 136 -5.28 -6.33 -27.68
CA GLY A 136 -5.40 -7.80 -27.67
C GLY A 136 -4.60 -8.50 -26.57
N ASP A 137 -4.80 -9.84 -26.48
CA ASP A 137 -4.33 -10.67 -25.37
C ASP A 137 -2.80 -10.62 -25.17
N ALA A 138 -2.01 -10.60 -26.26
CA ALA A 138 -0.55 -10.59 -26.16
C ALA A 138 -0.03 -9.30 -25.48
N THR A 139 -0.58 -8.16 -25.86
CA THR A 139 -0.21 -6.86 -25.27
C THR A 139 -0.64 -6.78 -23.80
N GLY A 140 -1.85 -7.25 -23.48
CA GLY A 140 -2.31 -7.27 -22.10
C GLY A 140 -1.49 -8.19 -21.18
N CYS A 141 -0.82 -9.21 -21.72
CA CYS A 141 0.10 -10.06 -20.95
C CYS A 141 1.47 -9.39 -20.70
N LEU A 142 1.86 -8.41 -21.51
CA LEU A 142 3.15 -7.72 -21.43
C LEU A 142 3.09 -6.38 -20.69
N ALA A 143 1.88 -5.85 -20.49
CA ALA A 143 1.64 -4.59 -19.79
C ALA A 143 1.72 -4.74 -18.26
#